data_fced2b74d9295a3618c4f3b4965b7738
#
_entry.id   fced2b74d9295a3618c4f3b4965b7738
#
_cell.length_a   1.000
_cell.length_b   1.000
_cell.length_c   1.000
_cell.angle_alpha   90.00
_cell.angle_beta   90.00
_cell.angle_gamma   90.00
#
_symmetry.space_group_name_H-M   'P 1'
#
loop_
_entity.id
_entity.type
_entity.pdbx_description
1 polymer ?
#
loop_
_entity_poly.entity_id
_entity_poly.type
_entity_poly.pdbx_seq_one_letter_code
_entity_poly.pdbx_strand_id
1 'polypeptide(L)'
;MGGVLAELLIQKGCSVTLVTPAAYVSEWTLNTLEQHEIHRRLATMGVTIELNRGITAIGKDYVQTNCMFTDMTRPLCCGAVLLVSSRLENKSVFDDLKLRAAEWADAGIKSVKLIGDANAPGPIAWATYAGHRYARELDEQDIGDALPFRREITDLAVN
;
A
#
# COMPACT_ATOMS: atom_id res chain seq x y z
N MET A 1 7.24 -4.17 -3.97
CA MET A 1 8.18 -4.80 -2.99
C MET A 1 8.21 -6.31 -3.14
N GLY A 2 7.09 -7.04 -3.05
CA GLY A 2 7.07 -8.51 -3.14
C GLY A 2 7.75 -9.10 -4.38
N GLY A 3 7.51 -8.53 -5.57
CA GLY A 3 8.16 -8.98 -6.80
C GLY A 3 9.69 -8.87 -6.75
N VAL A 4 10.22 -7.75 -6.24
CA VAL A 4 11.68 -7.54 -6.11
C VAL A 4 12.31 -8.53 -5.15
N LEU A 5 11.63 -8.85 -4.04
CA LEU A 5 12.11 -9.89 -3.11
C LEU A 5 12.07 -11.28 -3.74
N ALA A 6 11.03 -11.60 -4.51
CA ALA A 6 10.94 -12.85 -5.23
C ALA A 6 12.10 -13.01 -6.23
N GLU A 7 12.42 -11.98 -7.01
CA GLU A 7 13.56 -11.97 -7.92
C GLU A 7 14.88 -12.22 -7.17
N LEU A 8 15.11 -11.49 -6.07
CA LEU A 8 16.32 -11.64 -5.27
C LEU A 8 16.49 -13.07 -4.72
N LEU A 9 15.40 -13.67 -4.23
CA LEU A 9 15.44 -15.02 -3.68
C LEU A 9 15.69 -16.08 -4.76
N ILE A 10 15.07 -15.97 -5.93
CA ILE A 10 15.37 -16.85 -7.07
C ILE A 10 16.85 -16.73 -7.47
N GLN A 11 17.39 -15.52 -7.56
CA GLN A 11 18.81 -15.30 -7.88
C GLN A 11 19.75 -15.92 -6.84
N LYS A 12 19.30 -16.06 -5.59
CA LYS A 12 20.03 -16.76 -4.52
C LYS A 12 19.81 -18.28 -4.53
N GLY A 13 19.13 -18.83 -5.52
CA GLY A 13 18.89 -20.27 -5.67
C GLY A 13 17.73 -20.82 -4.83
N CYS A 14 16.87 -19.95 -4.28
CA CYS A 14 15.68 -20.39 -3.55
C CYS A 14 14.55 -20.75 -4.52
N SER A 15 13.74 -21.77 -4.19
CA SER A 15 12.43 -21.98 -4.80
C SER A 15 11.44 -21.00 -4.19
N VAL A 16 10.73 -20.23 -5.00
CA VAL A 16 9.87 -19.14 -4.54
C VAL A 16 8.44 -19.33 -5.03
N THR A 17 7.49 -19.29 -4.10
CA THR A 17 6.06 -19.16 -4.40
C THR A 17 5.58 -17.80 -3.91
N LEU A 18 5.10 -16.97 -4.81
CA LEU A 18 4.49 -15.67 -4.50
C LEU A 18 2.97 -15.87 -4.36
N VAL A 19 2.46 -15.63 -3.17
CA VAL A 19 1.02 -15.71 -2.86
C VAL A 19 0.47 -14.30 -2.67
N THR A 20 -0.64 -13.98 -3.32
CA THR A 20 -1.29 -12.68 -3.17
C THR A 20 -2.82 -12.80 -3.24
N PRO A 21 -3.57 -12.07 -2.39
CA PRO A 21 -5.03 -11.98 -2.50
C PRO A 21 -5.49 -11.22 -3.74
N ALA A 22 -4.61 -10.43 -4.36
CA ALA A 22 -4.91 -9.66 -5.55
C ALA A 22 -5.05 -10.53 -6.81
N ALA A 23 -5.74 -10.01 -7.82
CA ALA A 23 -5.89 -10.64 -9.12
C ALA A 23 -4.61 -10.59 -9.97
N TYR A 24 -3.66 -9.75 -9.60
CA TYR A 24 -2.40 -9.55 -10.31
C TYR A 24 -1.22 -9.47 -9.35
N VAL A 25 -0.06 -9.95 -9.79
CA VAL A 25 1.20 -9.68 -9.11
C VAL A 25 1.49 -8.19 -9.20
N SER A 26 1.88 -7.58 -8.08
CA SER A 26 2.20 -6.14 -8.07
C SER A 26 1.06 -5.27 -8.63
N GLU A 27 -0.17 -5.54 -8.25
CA GLU A 27 -1.40 -4.95 -8.81
C GLU A 27 -1.34 -3.42 -8.94
N TRP A 28 -0.71 -2.72 -8.00
CA TRP A 28 -0.47 -1.27 -8.08
C TRP A 28 0.25 -0.81 -9.35
N THR A 29 1.07 -1.68 -9.97
CA THR A 29 1.80 -1.35 -11.17
C THR A 29 0.95 -1.40 -12.45
N LEU A 30 -0.33 -1.73 -12.33
CA LEU A 30 -1.32 -1.49 -13.40
C LEU A 30 -1.41 0.01 -13.72
N ASN A 31 -1.28 0.87 -12.70
CA ASN A 31 -1.32 2.33 -12.87
C ASN A 31 -0.08 2.89 -13.59
N THR A 32 1.04 2.17 -13.53
CA THR A 32 2.30 2.55 -14.22
C THR A 32 2.54 1.78 -15.51
N LEU A 33 1.60 0.89 -15.89
CA LEU A 33 1.67 0.01 -17.06
C LEU A 33 2.82 -1.01 -17.04
N GLU A 34 3.45 -1.23 -15.88
CA GLU A 34 4.57 -2.16 -15.70
C GLU A 34 4.12 -3.57 -15.30
N GLN A 35 2.86 -3.76 -14.91
CA GLN A 35 2.37 -5.00 -14.31
C GLN A 35 2.64 -6.24 -15.19
N HIS A 36 2.34 -6.14 -16.48
CA HIS A 36 2.52 -7.25 -17.41
C HIS A 36 4.00 -7.66 -17.51
N GLU A 37 4.90 -6.70 -17.59
CA GLU A 37 6.33 -6.98 -17.68
C GLU A 37 6.88 -7.60 -16.40
N ILE A 38 6.44 -7.11 -15.24
CA ILE A 38 6.80 -7.68 -13.94
C ILE A 38 6.32 -9.13 -13.83
N HIS A 39 5.07 -9.40 -14.20
CA HIS A 39 4.52 -10.76 -14.17
C HIS A 39 5.30 -11.69 -15.10
N ARG A 40 5.52 -11.27 -16.35
CA ARG A 40 6.31 -12.02 -17.34
C ARG A 40 7.70 -12.36 -16.82
N ARG A 41 8.38 -11.38 -16.24
CA ARG A 41 9.72 -11.54 -15.69
C ARG A 41 9.76 -12.57 -14.56
N LEU A 42 8.86 -12.45 -13.58
CA LEU A 42 8.79 -13.40 -12.46
C LEU A 42 8.48 -14.82 -12.93
N ALA A 43 7.55 -14.99 -13.87
CA ALA A 43 7.21 -16.28 -14.44
C ALA A 43 8.40 -16.88 -15.22
N THR A 44 9.11 -16.07 -16.02
CA THR A 44 10.30 -16.49 -16.76
C THR A 44 11.44 -16.91 -15.83
N MET A 45 11.58 -16.29 -14.67
CA MET A 45 12.56 -16.66 -13.65
C MET A 45 12.17 -17.91 -12.85
N GLY A 46 10.98 -18.48 -13.07
CA GLY A 46 10.52 -19.69 -12.39
C GLY A 46 9.85 -19.47 -11.04
N VAL A 47 9.40 -18.25 -10.77
CA VAL A 47 8.55 -17.98 -9.58
C VAL A 47 7.19 -18.63 -9.78
N THR A 48 6.76 -19.46 -8.84
CA THR A 48 5.39 -19.96 -8.79
C THR A 48 4.48 -18.85 -8.30
N ILE A 49 3.41 -18.53 -9.03
CA ILE A 49 2.52 -17.42 -8.74
C ILE A 49 1.13 -17.96 -8.39
N GLU A 50 0.66 -17.63 -7.18
CA GLU A 50 -0.64 -18.00 -6.63
C GLU A 50 -1.47 -16.73 -6.40
N LEU A 51 -2.33 -16.43 -7.34
CA LEU A 51 -3.22 -15.25 -7.32
C LEU A 51 -4.55 -15.57 -6.61
N ASN A 52 -5.26 -14.54 -6.18
CA ASN A 52 -6.56 -14.65 -5.50
C ASN A 52 -6.52 -15.61 -4.29
N ARG A 53 -5.38 -15.62 -3.59
CA ARG A 53 -5.19 -16.42 -2.39
C ARG A 53 -4.62 -15.61 -1.25
N GLY A 54 -5.27 -15.69 -0.09
CA GLY A 54 -4.77 -15.16 1.17
C GLY A 54 -4.01 -16.23 1.97
N ILE A 55 -3.27 -15.80 2.98
CA ILE A 55 -2.66 -16.68 4.00
C ILE A 55 -3.49 -16.56 5.26
N THR A 56 -3.97 -17.68 5.79
CA THR A 56 -4.81 -17.74 7.01
C THR A 56 -4.06 -18.24 8.22
N ALA A 57 -3.03 -19.07 8.02
CA ALA A 57 -2.20 -19.56 9.10
C ALA A 57 -0.79 -19.90 8.59
N ILE A 58 0.19 -19.82 9.49
CA ILE A 58 1.56 -20.22 9.25
C ILE A 58 1.89 -21.36 10.23
N GLY A 59 2.20 -22.54 9.69
CA GLY A 59 2.68 -23.69 10.45
C GLY A 59 4.20 -23.78 10.43
N LYS A 60 4.73 -24.88 10.95
CA LYS A 60 6.18 -25.08 11.02
C LYS A 60 6.83 -25.20 9.63
N ASP A 61 6.20 -25.98 8.74
CA ASP A 61 6.77 -26.31 7.42
C ASP A 61 5.76 -26.03 6.29
N TYR A 62 4.72 -25.23 6.56
CA TYR A 62 3.69 -24.90 5.59
C TYR A 62 2.99 -23.59 5.93
N VAL A 63 2.33 -23.02 4.93
CA VAL A 63 1.31 -21.97 5.11
C VAL A 63 -0.05 -22.50 4.66
N GLN A 64 -1.10 -22.17 5.40
CA GLN A 64 -2.47 -22.41 4.99
C GLN A 64 -2.93 -21.24 4.15
N THR A 65 -3.35 -21.53 2.92
CA THR A 65 -3.92 -20.52 2.02
C THR A 65 -5.42 -20.75 1.85
N ASN A 66 -6.17 -19.67 1.61
CA ASN A 66 -7.58 -19.71 1.25
C ASN A 66 -7.80 -19.04 -0.11
N CYS A 67 -8.82 -19.50 -0.83
CA CYS A 67 -9.31 -18.85 -2.03
C CYS A 67 -10.10 -17.59 -1.65
N MET A 68 -9.88 -16.46 -2.37
CA MET A 68 -10.60 -15.22 -2.10
C MET A 68 -12.09 -15.25 -2.50
N PHE A 69 -12.51 -16.24 -3.28
CA PHE A 69 -13.87 -16.35 -3.80
C PHE A 69 -14.68 -17.49 -3.18
N THR A 70 -13.99 -18.41 -2.48
CA THR A 70 -14.61 -19.60 -1.89
C THR A 70 -13.95 -19.88 -0.55
N ASP A 71 -14.58 -20.75 0.27
CA ASP A 71 -14.01 -21.19 1.55
C ASP A 71 -12.92 -22.29 1.39
N MET A 72 -12.51 -22.57 0.15
CA MET A 72 -11.52 -23.63 -0.11
C MET A 72 -10.15 -23.20 0.38
N THR A 73 -9.60 -24.02 1.27
CA THR A 73 -8.26 -23.86 1.82
C THR A 73 -7.30 -24.90 1.23
N ARG A 74 -6.02 -24.53 1.13
CA ARG A 74 -4.96 -25.42 0.67
C ARG A 74 -3.66 -25.14 1.40
N PRO A 75 -2.98 -26.17 1.95
CA PRO A 75 -1.62 -26.00 2.47
C PRO A 75 -0.61 -25.88 1.34
N LEU A 76 0.38 -24.99 1.52
CA LEU A 76 1.57 -24.91 0.70
C LEU A 76 2.78 -25.20 1.58
N CYS A 77 3.56 -26.23 1.25
CA CYS A 77 4.79 -26.56 1.95
C CYS A 77 5.84 -25.47 1.69
N CYS A 78 6.47 -24.99 2.75
CA CYS A 78 7.56 -24.01 2.66
C CYS A 78 8.46 -24.08 3.89
N GLY A 79 9.76 -23.81 3.69
CA GLY A 79 10.72 -23.72 4.80
C GLY A 79 10.84 -22.33 5.42
N ALA A 80 10.33 -21.31 4.74
CA ALA A 80 10.32 -19.93 5.22
C ALA A 80 9.19 -19.12 4.60
N VAL A 81 8.72 -18.09 5.30
CA VAL A 81 7.68 -17.16 4.85
C VAL A 81 8.19 -15.74 5.00
N LEU A 82 8.19 -14.98 3.91
CA LEU A 82 8.43 -13.56 3.92
C LEU A 82 7.10 -12.82 3.75
N LEU A 83 6.68 -12.13 4.79
CA LEU A 83 5.45 -11.35 4.77
C LEU A 83 5.72 -9.97 4.12
N VAL A 84 5.01 -9.69 3.04
CA VAL A 84 4.96 -8.36 2.41
C VAL A 84 3.53 -7.87 2.55
N SER A 85 3.21 -7.39 3.74
CA SER A 85 1.88 -6.94 4.12
C SER A 85 1.69 -5.43 3.88
N SER A 86 0.55 -4.92 4.31
CA SER A 86 0.25 -3.48 4.27
C SER A 86 1.26 -2.67 5.08
N ARG A 87 1.55 -1.49 4.60
CA ARG A 87 2.32 -0.49 5.36
C ARG A 87 1.37 0.24 6.30
N LEU A 88 1.82 0.45 7.52
CA LEU A 88 1.13 1.28 8.49
C LEU A 88 1.81 2.64 8.55
N GLU A 89 1.03 3.67 8.72
CA GLU A 89 1.53 5.02 8.93
C GLU A 89 2.31 5.12 10.25
N ASN A 90 3.44 5.82 10.24
CA ASN A 90 4.14 6.20 11.45
C ASN A 90 3.80 7.64 11.81
N LYS A 91 2.82 7.81 12.69
CA LYS A 91 2.32 9.10 13.16
C LYS A 91 2.66 9.41 14.63
N SER A 92 3.60 8.67 15.23
CA SER A 92 3.94 8.81 16.66
C SER A 92 4.25 10.25 17.06
N VAL A 93 5.06 10.97 16.28
CA VAL A 93 5.38 12.39 16.55
C VAL A 93 4.13 13.28 16.49
N PHE A 94 3.24 13.02 15.54
CA PHE A 94 1.99 13.76 15.42
C PHE A 94 1.07 13.52 16.62
N ASP A 95 0.93 12.27 17.04
CA ASP A 95 0.10 11.89 18.16
C ASP A 95 0.65 12.52 19.47
N ASP A 96 1.97 12.48 19.67
CA ASP A 96 2.62 13.13 20.83
C ASP A 96 2.38 14.67 20.82
N LEU A 97 2.53 15.31 19.68
CA LEU A 97 2.27 16.75 19.54
C LEU A 97 0.80 17.06 19.80
N LYS A 98 -0.12 16.23 19.34
CA LYS A 98 -1.56 16.39 19.59
C LYS A 98 -1.91 16.27 21.06
N LEU A 99 -1.32 15.33 21.78
CA LEU A 99 -1.50 15.18 23.23
C LEU A 99 -1.02 16.43 24.00
N ARG A 100 -0.03 17.15 23.46
CA ARG A 100 0.54 18.37 24.03
C ARG A 100 0.00 19.66 23.38
N ALA A 101 -1.17 19.61 22.80
CA ALA A 101 -1.76 20.76 22.06
C ALA A 101 -1.89 22.03 22.92
N ALA A 102 -2.03 21.91 24.24
CA ALA A 102 -2.07 23.05 25.17
C ALA A 102 -0.75 23.84 25.21
N GLU A 103 0.39 23.20 24.87
CA GLU A 103 1.72 23.82 24.89
C GLU A 103 2.06 24.51 23.54
N TRP A 104 1.24 24.36 22.50
CA TRP A 104 1.54 24.85 21.16
C TRP A 104 1.69 26.35 21.10
N ALA A 105 0.83 27.09 21.80
CA ALA A 105 0.88 28.54 21.83
C ALA A 105 2.20 29.06 22.37
N ASP A 106 2.67 28.51 23.50
CA ASP A 106 3.92 28.88 24.13
C ASP A 106 5.15 28.49 23.28
N ALA A 107 5.04 27.37 22.55
CA ALA A 107 6.08 26.92 21.63
C ALA A 107 6.02 27.61 20.25
N GLY A 108 5.07 28.53 20.01
CA GLY A 108 4.89 29.21 18.73
C GLY A 108 4.37 28.30 17.60
N ILE A 109 3.82 27.11 17.92
CA ILE A 109 3.26 26.18 16.95
C ILE A 109 1.83 26.61 16.62
N LYS A 110 1.57 26.98 15.38
CA LYS A 110 0.24 27.39 14.91
C LYS A 110 -0.62 26.22 14.46
N SER A 111 -0.03 25.23 13.81
CA SER A 111 -0.72 24.04 13.33
C SER A 111 0.24 22.87 13.16
N VAL A 112 -0.31 21.66 13.20
CA VAL A 112 0.41 20.42 12.90
C VAL A 112 -0.48 19.57 11.98
N LYS A 113 0.04 19.15 10.84
CA LYS A 113 -0.70 18.36 9.86
C LYS A 113 0.10 17.15 9.42
N LEU A 114 -0.57 16.02 9.25
CA LEU A 114 0.03 14.82 8.64
C LEU A 114 -0.02 14.95 7.13
N ILE A 115 1.10 14.64 6.48
CA ILE A 115 1.21 14.61 5.01
C ILE A 115 1.99 13.38 4.57
N GLY A 116 1.84 12.99 3.31
CA GLY A 116 2.56 11.86 2.71
C GLY A 116 2.32 10.55 3.45
N ASP A 117 3.35 9.74 3.59
CA ASP A 117 3.27 8.40 4.18
C ASP A 117 2.91 8.40 5.67
N ALA A 118 3.12 9.50 6.38
CA ALA A 118 2.68 9.64 7.76
C ALA A 118 1.15 9.76 7.89
N ASN A 119 0.47 10.22 6.82
CA ASN A 119 -0.99 10.27 6.74
C ASN A 119 -1.57 8.98 6.13
N ALA A 120 -1.03 8.55 4.99
CA ALA A 120 -1.44 7.35 4.30
C ALA A 120 -0.30 6.81 3.43
N PRO A 121 0.34 5.68 3.83
CA PRO A 121 1.43 5.09 3.06
C PRO A 121 1.00 4.74 1.64
N GLY A 122 1.74 5.23 0.65
CA GLY A 122 1.39 5.07 -0.75
C GLY A 122 2.59 5.12 -1.71
N PRO A 123 2.34 5.30 -3.02
CA PRO A 123 3.38 5.59 -3.99
C PRO A 123 4.08 6.92 -3.69
N ILE A 124 5.35 7.04 -4.11
CA ILE A 124 6.16 8.26 -3.95
C ILE A 124 5.43 9.49 -4.53
N ALA A 125 4.74 9.32 -5.66
CA ALA A 125 3.97 10.39 -6.29
C ALA A 125 2.90 10.99 -5.36
N TRP A 126 2.28 10.19 -4.51
CA TRP A 126 1.28 10.69 -3.54
C TRP A 126 1.93 11.48 -2.42
N ALA A 127 3.07 11.03 -1.92
CA ALA A 127 3.80 11.74 -0.89
C ALA A 127 4.29 13.10 -1.38
N THR A 128 4.86 13.15 -2.59
CA THR A 128 5.32 14.41 -3.21
C THR A 128 4.16 15.35 -3.53
N TYR A 129 3.04 14.82 -4.02
CA TYR A 129 1.83 15.61 -4.25
C TYR A 129 1.28 16.20 -2.96
N ALA A 130 1.17 15.39 -1.89
CA ALA A 130 0.68 15.85 -0.59
C ALA A 130 1.56 16.97 -0.01
N GLY A 131 2.89 16.83 -0.12
CA GLY A 131 3.83 17.86 0.33
C GLY A 131 3.70 19.15 -0.48
N HIS A 132 3.64 19.03 -1.81
CA HIS A 132 3.48 20.19 -2.68
C HIS A 132 2.15 20.91 -2.47
N ARG A 133 1.05 20.15 -2.35
CA ARG A 133 -0.27 20.69 -2.04
C ARG A 133 -0.25 21.44 -0.72
N TYR A 134 0.27 20.82 0.35
CA TYR A 134 0.33 21.44 1.66
C TYR A 134 1.14 22.75 1.65
N ALA A 135 2.28 22.77 0.97
CA ALA A 135 3.11 23.98 0.86
C ALA A 135 2.39 25.13 0.16
N ARG A 136 1.52 24.84 -0.81
CA ARG A 136 0.72 25.86 -1.52
C ARG A 136 -0.49 26.35 -0.71
N GLU A 137 -1.02 25.50 0.14
CA GLU A 137 -2.21 25.80 0.96
C GLU A 137 -1.85 26.28 2.38
N LEU A 138 -0.55 26.45 2.70
CA LEU A 138 -0.06 26.69 4.06
C LEU A 138 -0.66 27.93 4.72
N ASP A 139 -0.85 29.01 3.96
CA ASP A 139 -1.35 30.29 4.43
C ASP A 139 -2.81 30.54 4.02
N GLU A 140 -3.46 29.55 3.43
CA GLU A 140 -4.85 29.66 3.02
C GLU A 140 -5.80 29.20 4.12
N GLN A 141 -7.04 29.68 4.03
CA GLN A 141 -8.09 29.22 4.94
C GLN A 141 -8.29 27.70 4.73
N ASP A 142 -8.25 26.94 5.83
CA ASP A 142 -8.49 25.49 5.79
C ASP A 142 -9.91 25.22 5.29
N ILE A 143 -10.00 24.74 4.05
CA ILE A 143 -11.26 24.34 3.43
C ILE A 143 -11.60 22.86 3.70
N GLY A 144 -10.81 22.19 4.57
CA GLY A 144 -10.94 20.76 4.86
C GLY A 144 -10.50 19.88 3.70
N ASP A 145 -11.05 18.67 3.63
CA ASP A 145 -10.80 17.72 2.56
C ASP A 145 -11.60 18.00 1.28
N ALA A 146 -12.04 19.25 1.08
CA ALA A 146 -12.72 19.63 -0.14
C ALA A 146 -11.83 19.35 -1.35
N LEU A 147 -12.36 18.64 -2.33
CA LEU A 147 -11.67 18.38 -3.58
C LEU A 147 -11.28 19.72 -4.23
N PRO A 148 -10.03 19.90 -4.69
CA PRO A 148 -9.57 21.17 -5.29
C PRO A 148 -10.31 21.52 -6.59
N PHE A 149 -11.09 20.59 -7.11
CA PHE A 149 -11.95 20.79 -8.28
C PHE A 149 -13.35 20.28 -7.97
N ARG A 150 -14.35 21.15 -8.07
CA ARG A 150 -15.71 20.68 -8.29
C ARG A 150 -15.74 19.99 -9.64
N ARG A 151 -15.95 18.68 -9.67
CA ARG A 151 -16.41 18.02 -10.88
C ARG A 151 -17.75 18.64 -11.23
N GLU A 152 -17.90 19.09 -12.47
CA GLU A 152 -19.22 19.43 -12.99
C GLU A 152 -20.09 18.19 -12.85
N ILE A 153 -21.08 18.27 -12.00
CA ILE A 153 -22.14 17.26 -11.92
C ILE A 153 -23.10 17.65 -13.04
N THR A 154 -23.08 16.88 -14.10
CA THR A 154 -24.12 17.02 -15.12
C THR A 154 -25.41 16.49 -14.50
N ASP A 155 -26.31 17.37 -14.10
CA ASP A 155 -27.67 16.99 -13.74
C ASP A 155 -28.33 16.42 -15.00
N LEU A 156 -28.42 15.08 -15.07
CA LEU A 156 -29.26 14.43 -16.05
C LEU A 156 -30.70 14.76 -15.65
N ALA A 157 -31.27 15.76 -16.31
CA ALA A 157 -32.68 16.04 -16.20
C ALA A 157 -33.43 14.77 -16.63
N VAL A 158 -34.04 14.11 -15.66
CA VAL A 158 -34.96 13.00 -15.93
C VAL A 158 -36.25 13.62 -16.44
N ASN A 159 -36.48 13.55 -17.75
CA ASN A 159 -37.77 13.87 -18.37
C ASN A 159 -38.74 12.71 -18.14
#